data_ff4c3a3ab2efed50cb1f9988ad2a1aa5
#
_entry.id   ff4c3a3ab2efed50cb1f9988ad2a1aa5
#
_cell.length_a   1.000
_cell.length_b   1.000
_cell.length_c   1.000
_cell.angle_alpha   90.00
_cell.angle_beta   90.00
_cell.angle_gamma   90.00
#
_symmetry.space_group_name_H-M   'P 1'
#
loop_
_entity.id
_entity.type
_entity.pdbx_description
1 polymer ?
#
loop_
_entity_poly.entity_id
_entity_poly.type
_entity_poly.pdbx_seq_one_letter_code
_entity_poly.pdbx_strand_id
1 'polypeptide(L)'
;MTWSWNKLSAAKWEDAWSERIAGNPNAVITKIKGGKTVRITVYCDDEEDALALKKYFGGTVREIKTQDWVATQKREKRPPLKIRDALVITEQSSTENLAALRKQFPSRCILSVPAEMAFGTGDHATTSTCLRFICDAAKSRRKTSWSMTDIGCGTAVLAMAALKLGAEHATAFDFDPMAIEVARHNMVRNAVTAEQLDLFVEDVFEWKPSESQQGDLVVANLFSTILQKAFPQIIAAMKKDAALVISGILASQWEETKMAAERHGLFFERVVKRGKWITAKGGMAR
;
A
#
# COMPACT_ATOMS: atom_id res chain seq x y z
N MET A 1 -1.79 -4.74 -28.53
CA MET A 1 -3.25 -4.39 -28.44
C MET A 1 -3.66 -4.81 -27.05
N THR A 2 -4.37 -3.97 -26.32
CA THR A 2 -4.76 -4.28 -24.93
C THR A 2 -6.23 -4.70 -24.91
N TRP A 3 -6.51 -5.79 -24.22
CA TRP A 3 -7.87 -6.33 -24.07
C TRP A 3 -8.38 -6.09 -22.65
N SER A 4 -9.67 -6.01 -22.44
CA SER A 4 -10.28 -5.97 -21.12
C SER A 4 -11.37 -7.01 -20.98
N TRP A 5 -11.30 -7.76 -19.90
CA TRP A 5 -12.42 -8.56 -19.43
C TRP A 5 -13.20 -7.77 -18.38
N ASN A 6 -14.53 -7.75 -18.47
CA ASN A 6 -15.39 -6.99 -17.60
C ASN A 6 -16.54 -7.85 -17.06
N LYS A 7 -16.80 -7.75 -15.75
CA LYS A 7 -17.93 -8.41 -15.10
C LYS A 7 -18.62 -7.48 -14.11
N LEU A 8 -19.95 -7.50 -14.12
CA LEU A 8 -20.77 -6.87 -13.09
C LEU A 8 -21.09 -7.88 -11.99
N SER A 9 -20.99 -7.45 -10.74
CA SER A 9 -21.33 -8.26 -9.58
C SER A 9 -22.04 -7.42 -8.52
N ALA A 10 -22.85 -8.05 -7.66
CA ALA A 10 -23.42 -7.33 -6.53
C ALA A 10 -22.31 -6.87 -5.57
N ALA A 11 -22.43 -5.67 -5.01
CA ALA A 11 -21.40 -5.08 -4.12
C ALA A 11 -21.11 -5.95 -2.88
N LYS A 12 -22.07 -6.78 -2.42
CA LYS A 12 -21.86 -7.73 -1.33
C LYS A 12 -20.78 -8.78 -1.62
N TRP A 13 -20.45 -9.01 -2.88
CA TRP A 13 -19.43 -9.96 -3.33
C TRP A 13 -18.09 -9.27 -3.68
N GLU A 14 -17.95 -7.97 -3.41
CA GLU A 14 -16.72 -7.20 -3.70
C GLU A 14 -15.49 -7.84 -3.08
N ASP A 15 -15.60 -8.30 -1.83
CA ASP A 15 -14.48 -8.92 -1.11
C ASP A 15 -14.09 -10.27 -1.72
N ALA A 16 -15.08 -11.11 -2.07
CA ALA A 16 -14.82 -12.38 -2.74
C ALA A 16 -14.18 -12.18 -4.13
N TRP A 17 -14.53 -11.11 -4.83
CA TRP A 17 -13.86 -10.76 -6.08
C TRP A 17 -12.45 -10.22 -5.85
N SER A 18 -12.25 -9.37 -4.84
CA SER A 18 -10.91 -8.90 -4.48
C SER A 18 -9.96 -10.06 -4.15
N GLU A 19 -10.47 -11.09 -3.48
CA GLU A 19 -9.70 -12.29 -3.15
C GLU A 19 -9.40 -13.15 -4.39
N ARG A 20 -10.38 -13.32 -5.30
CA ARG A 20 -10.20 -14.11 -6.53
C ARG A 20 -9.23 -13.51 -7.53
N ILE A 21 -9.14 -12.20 -7.58
CA ILE A 21 -8.23 -11.47 -8.46
C ILE A 21 -7.01 -10.92 -7.71
N ALA A 22 -6.85 -11.30 -6.43
CA ALA A 22 -5.67 -10.99 -5.65
C ALA A 22 -4.41 -11.54 -6.35
N GLY A 23 -3.41 -10.67 -6.54
CA GLY A 23 -2.21 -11.03 -7.30
C GLY A 23 -2.29 -10.78 -8.82
N ASN A 24 -3.43 -10.34 -9.35
CA ASN A 24 -3.48 -9.83 -10.72
C ASN A 24 -3.33 -8.29 -10.71
N PRO A 25 -2.16 -7.75 -11.09
CA PRO A 25 -1.87 -6.31 -11.02
C PRO A 25 -2.77 -5.49 -11.97
N ASN A 26 -3.32 -6.14 -13.00
CA ASN A 26 -4.14 -5.52 -14.02
C ASN A 26 -5.64 -5.56 -13.69
N ALA A 27 -6.00 -5.98 -12.47
CA ALA A 27 -7.40 -6.09 -12.05
C ALA A 27 -7.87 -4.87 -11.26
N VAL A 28 -9.04 -4.35 -11.61
CA VAL A 28 -9.65 -3.18 -10.97
C VAL A 28 -11.10 -3.47 -10.60
N ILE A 29 -11.49 -3.19 -9.35
CA ILE A 29 -12.89 -3.21 -8.92
C ILE A 29 -13.38 -1.78 -8.74
N THR A 30 -14.42 -1.41 -9.47
CA THR A 30 -15.02 -0.07 -9.43
C THR A 30 -16.47 -0.14 -8.98
N LYS A 31 -16.85 0.66 -7.97
CA LYS A 31 -18.26 0.80 -7.57
C LYS A 31 -19.03 1.61 -8.62
N ILE A 32 -20.19 1.10 -9.02
CA ILE A 32 -21.09 1.81 -9.92
C ILE A 32 -21.98 2.76 -9.10
N LYS A 33 -22.31 3.89 -9.70
CA LYS A 33 -23.20 4.91 -9.10
C LYS A 33 -24.49 4.24 -8.59
N GLY A 34 -24.77 4.39 -7.29
CA GLY A 34 -25.88 3.70 -6.62
C GLY A 34 -25.42 2.61 -5.61
N GLY A 35 -24.13 2.24 -5.58
CA GLY A 35 -23.48 1.47 -4.50
C GLY A 35 -23.85 -0.02 -4.38
N LYS A 36 -24.84 -0.52 -5.14
CA LYS A 36 -25.32 -1.92 -5.06
C LYS A 36 -24.57 -2.88 -6.00
N THR A 37 -23.79 -2.34 -6.93
CA THR A 37 -23.09 -3.11 -7.98
C THR A 37 -21.65 -2.66 -8.08
N VAL A 38 -20.74 -3.61 -8.29
CA VAL A 38 -19.35 -3.39 -8.63
C VAL A 38 -19.06 -3.88 -10.04
N ARG A 39 -18.16 -3.22 -10.72
CA ARG A 39 -17.55 -3.68 -11.96
C ARG A 39 -16.16 -4.20 -11.67
N ILE A 40 -15.91 -5.43 -12.05
CA ILE A 40 -14.59 -6.04 -12.08
C ILE A 40 -14.07 -5.88 -13.50
N THR A 41 -12.90 -5.29 -13.67
CA THR A 41 -12.19 -5.18 -14.94
C THR A 41 -10.81 -5.77 -14.79
N VAL A 42 -10.41 -6.65 -15.69
CA VAL A 42 -9.04 -7.15 -15.81
C VAL A 42 -8.53 -6.76 -17.17
N TYR A 43 -7.39 -6.07 -17.20
CA TYR A 43 -6.70 -5.72 -18.43
C TYR A 43 -5.75 -6.86 -18.81
N CYS A 44 -5.81 -7.30 -20.06
CA CYS A 44 -5.02 -8.41 -20.60
C CYS A 44 -4.20 -7.92 -21.80
N ASP A 45 -2.99 -8.45 -21.94
CA ASP A 45 -2.11 -8.08 -23.04
C ASP A 45 -2.55 -8.73 -24.37
N ASP A 46 -3.25 -9.85 -24.28
CA ASP A 46 -3.81 -10.56 -25.43
C ASP A 46 -5.29 -10.94 -25.24
N GLU A 47 -5.92 -11.38 -26.33
CA GLU A 47 -7.33 -11.78 -26.36
C GLU A 47 -7.57 -13.11 -25.65
N GLU A 48 -6.61 -14.03 -25.72
CA GLU A 48 -6.73 -15.39 -25.19
C GLU A 48 -6.91 -15.36 -23.67
N ASP A 49 -6.12 -14.57 -22.96
CA ASP A 49 -6.23 -14.36 -21.52
C ASP A 49 -7.59 -13.76 -21.14
N ALA A 50 -8.06 -12.77 -21.89
CA ALA A 50 -9.36 -12.15 -21.64
C ALA A 50 -10.52 -13.15 -21.90
N LEU A 51 -10.41 -14.00 -22.90
CA LEU A 51 -11.37 -15.06 -23.20
C LEU A 51 -11.34 -16.18 -22.15
N ALA A 52 -10.17 -16.52 -21.63
CA ALA A 52 -10.03 -17.47 -20.52
C ALA A 52 -10.80 -16.98 -19.28
N LEU A 53 -10.65 -15.72 -18.89
CA LEU A 53 -11.42 -15.11 -17.80
C LEU A 53 -12.92 -15.14 -18.07
N LYS A 54 -13.35 -14.86 -19.29
CA LYS A 54 -14.76 -14.95 -19.70
C LYS A 54 -15.30 -16.38 -19.59
N LYS A 55 -14.50 -17.37 -19.98
CA LYS A 55 -14.88 -18.80 -19.89
C LYS A 55 -15.11 -19.24 -18.45
N TYR A 56 -14.26 -18.82 -17.51
CA TYR A 56 -14.35 -19.22 -16.09
C TYR A 56 -15.37 -18.41 -15.30
N PHE A 57 -15.48 -17.12 -15.55
CA PHE A 57 -16.26 -16.22 -14.71
C PHE A 57 -17.46 -15.61 -15.42
N GLY A 58 -17.66 -15.87 -16.71
CA GLY A 58 -18.62 -15.12 -17.54
C GLY A 58 -18.19 -13.68 -17.75
N GLY A 59 -19.13 -12.79 -18.10
CA GLY A 59 -18.79 -11.38 -18.35
C GLY A 59 -18.54 -11.09 -19.84
N THR A 60 -17.89 -9.99 -20.15
CA THR A 60 -17.66 -9.50 -21.52
C THR A 60 -16.19 -9.21 -21.76
N VAL A 61 -15.70 -9.47 -22.96
CA VAL A 61 -14.36 -9.11 -23.43
C VAL A 61 -14.49 -7.98 -24.44
N ARG A 62 -13.59 -7.01 -24.38
CA ARG A 62 -13.51 -5.88 -25.32
C ARG A 62 -12.06 -5.57 -25.65
N GLU A 63 -11.80 -5.30 -26.92
CA GLU A 63 -10.55 -4.68 -27.37
C GLU A 63 -10.55 -3.20 -26.94
N ILE A 64 -9.45 -2.74 -26.37
CA ILE A 64 -9.25 -1.35 -25.99
C ILE A 64 -8.45 -0.66 -27.09
N LYS A 65 -9.11 0.25 -27.83
CA LYS A 65 -8.42 1.12 -28.79
C LYS A 65 -7.67 2.20 -28.05
N THR A 66 -6.44 2.47 -28.46
CA THR A 66 -5.50 3.42 -27.80
C THR A 66 -6.11 4.83 -27.58
N GLN A 67 -7.08 5.23 -28.42
CA GLN A 67 -7.79 6.50 -28.26
C GLN A 67 -8.77 6.54 -27.07
N ASP A 68 -9.34 5.41 -26.67
CA ASP A 68 -10.27 5.34 -25.54
C ASP A 68 -9.55 5.42 -24.19
N TRP A 69 -8.29 5.01 -24.17
CA TRP A 69 -7.47 5.01 -22.95
C TRP A 69 -7.13 6.42 -22.46
N VAL A 70 -6.83 7.35 -23.39
CA VAL A 70 -6.54 8.77 -23.09
C VAL A 70 -7.79 9.52 -22.63
N ALA A 71 -8.97 9.18 -23.16
CA ALA A 71 -10.23 9.81 -22.77
C ALA A 71 -10.74 9.35 -21.39
N THR A 72 -10.45 8.12 -20.98
CA THR A 72 -10.84 7.59 -19.66
C THR A 72 -9.94 8.09 -18.53
N GLN A 73 -8.77 8.62 -18.85
CA GLN A 73 -7.82 9.21 -17.88
C GLN A 73 -8.08 10.67 -17.48
N LYS A 74 -9.17 11.31 -17.91
CA LYS A 74 -9.66 12.52 -17.22
C LYS A 74 -10.28 12.14 -15.86
N ARG A 75 -9.49 11.47 -14.99
CA ARG A 75 -9.81 11.40 -13.57
C ARG A 75 -9.81 12.82 -13.03
N GLU A 76 -10.93 13.25 -12.45
CA GLU A 76 -10.93 14.45 -11.62
C GLU A 76 -9.76 14.35 -10.65
N LYS A 77 -8.85 15.34 -10.69
CA LYS A 77 -7.67 15.37 -9.80
C LYS A 77 -8.17 15.30 -8.38
N ARG A 78 -7.84 14.23 -7.68
CA ARG A 78 -8.23 14.06 -6.28
C ARG A 78 -7.62 15.17 -5.43
N PRO A 79 -8.36 15.71 -4.45
CA PRO A 79 -7.81 16.70 -3.54
C PRO A 79 -6.65 16.08 -2.74
N PRO A 80 -5.63 16.87 -2.39
CA PRO A 80 -4.50 16.40 -1.60
C PRO A 80 -4.97 15.81 -0.27
N LEU A 81 -4.49 14.60 0.06
CA LEU A 81 -4.83 13.88 1.26
C LEU A 81 -3.99 14.39 2.45
N LYS A 82 -4.65 14.94 3.45
CA LYS A 82 -4.02 15.43 4.68
C LYS A 82 -3.94 14.32 5.72
N ILE A 83 -2.73 14.02 6.19
CA ILE A 83 -2.48 13.01 7.23
C ILE A 83 -1.90 13.70 8.46
N ARG A 84 -2.67 13.70 9.56
CA ARG A 84 -2.33 14.46 10.75
C ARG A 84 -2.00 15.94 10.40
N ASP A 85 -1.14 16.57 11.19
CA ASP A 85 -0.58 17.88 10.90
C ASP A 85 0.80 17.82 10.24
N ALA A 86 1.21 16.63 9.79
CA ALA A 86 2.58 16.32 9.39
C ALA A 86 2.75 16.07 7.89
N LEU A 87 1.77 15.47 7.21
CA LEU A 87 1.91 15.05 5.80
C LEU A 87 0.76 15.52 4.92
N VAL A 88 1.09 15.73 3.65
CA VAL A 88 0.13 15.81 2.54
C VAL A 88 0.59 14.85 1.46
N ILE A 89 -0.28 13.96 1.04
CA ILE A 89 -0.05 13.06 -0.10
C ILE A 89 -0.84 13.62 -1.30
N THR A 90 -0.20 13.68 -2.46
CA THR A 90 -0.82 14.21 -3.68
C THR A 90 -0.46 13.38 -4.91
N GLU A 91 -1.38 13.29 -5.86
CA GLU A 91 -1.13 12.75 -7.20
C GLU A 91 -0.45 13.78 -8.13
N GLN A 92 -0.36 15.04 -7.72
CA GLN A 92 0.25 16.10 -8.52
C GLN A 92 1.78 15.93 -8.54
N SER A 93 2.37 16.05 -9.73
CA SER A 93 3.81 15.84 -9.95
C SER A 93 4.54 17.06 -10.53
N SER A 94 3.83 18.07 -11.03
CA SER A 94 4.48 19.26 -11.59
C SER A 94 5.12 20.12 -10.51
N THR A 95 6.28 20.66 -10.80
CA THR A 95 7.05 21.53 -9.88
C THR A 95 6.23 22.71 -9.38
N GLU A 96 5.42 23.32 -10.25
CA GLU A 96 4.56 24.45 -9.91
C GLU A 96 3.46 24.06 -8.90
N ASN A 97 2.80 22.94 -9.14
CA ASN A 97 1.73 22.46 -8.25
C ASN A 97 2.28 22.05 -6.88
N LEU A 98 3.46 21.41 -6.85
CA LEU A 98 4.13 21.05 -5.61
C LEU A 98 4.60 22.28 -4.83
N ALA A 99 5.09 23.33 -5.53
CA ALA A 99 5.45 24.59 -4.91
C ALA A 99 4.22 25.30 -4.31
N ALA A 100 3.09 25.30 -5.02
CA ALA A 100 1.83 25.83 -4.51
C ALA A 100 1.35 25.08 -3.24
N LEU A 101 1.43 23.75 -3.24
CA LEU A 101 1.10 22.93 -2.07
C LEU A 101 2.02 23.21 -0.87
N ARG A 102 3.34 23.39 -1.10
CA ARG A 102 4.28 23.77 -0.02
C ARG A 102 3.94 25.12 0.59
N LYS A 103 3.52 26.10 -0.23
CA LYS A 103 3.03 27.39 0.27
C LYS A 103 1.71 27.25 1.05
N GLN A 104 0.81 26.41 0.57
CA GLN A 104 -0.49 26.19 1.22
C GLN A 104 -0.36 25.42 2.55
N PHE A 105 0.64 24.54 2.67
CA PHE A 105 0.86 23.69 3.84
C PHE A 105 2.30 23.78 4.36
N PRO A 106 2.74 24.95 4.85
CA PRO A 106 4.16 25.21 5.17
C PRO A 106 4.70 24.33 6.31
N SER A 107 3.84 23.83 7.21
CA SER A 107 4.23 22.95 8.32
C SER A 107 4.15 21.46 8.00
N ARG A 108 3.81 21.08 6.75
CA ARG A 108 3.60 19.69 6.35
C ARG A 108 4.61 19.25 5.30
N CYS A 109 5.09 18.03 5.42
CA CYS A 109 5.85 17.39 4.34
C CYS A 109 4.90 17.03 3.20
N ILE A 110 5.29 17.35 1.96
CA ILE A 110 4.51 17.01 0.76
C ILE A 110 5.16 15.78 0.12
N LEU A 111 4.35 14.74 -0.13
CA LEU A 111 4.73 13.57 -0.90
C LEU A 111 3.88 13.48 -2.17
N SER A 112 4.57 13.42 -3.30
CA SER A 112 3.97 13.22 -4.62
C SER A 112 3.99 11.73 -4.97
N VAL A 113 2.80 11.13 -5.02
CA VAL A 113 2.60 9.72 -5.38
C VAL A 113 1.47 9.65 -6.40
N PRO A 114 1.78 9.79 -7.70
CA PRO A 114 0.79 9.66 -8.77
C PRO A 114 0.12 8.29 -8.74
N ALA A 115 -1.13 8.24 -9.22
CA ALA A 115 -1.84 6.98 -9.40
C ALA A 115 -1.24 6.25 -10.61
N GLU A 116 -0.29 5.37 -10.35
CA GLU A 116 0.34 4.44 -11.28
C GLU A 116 -0.19 3.02 -11.02
N MET A 117 0.33 2.03 -11.72
CA MET A 117 -0.16 0.64 -11.64
C MET A 117 0.18 -0.09 -10.34
N ALA A 118 0.85 0.55 -9.37
CA ALA A 118 1.16 -0.05 -8.06
C ALA A 118 0.16 0.36 -6.97
N PHE A 119 -0.07 -0.54 -6.01
CA PHE A 119 -0.91 -0.28 -4.83
C PHE A 119 -0.24 0.73 -3.88
N GLY A 120 -1.04 1.62 -3.28
CA GLY A 120 -0.54 2.49 -2.21
C GLY A 120 -0.49 3.99 -2.55
N THR A 121 -1.47 4.52 -3.29
CA THR A 121 -1.58 5.99 -3.54
C THR A 121 -1.89 6.82 -2.29
N GLY A 122 -2.02 6.18 -1.12
CA GLY A 122 -2.24 6.84 0.17
C GLY A 122 -3.71 7.01 0.56
N ASP A 123 -4.64 7.02 -0.36
CA ASP A 123 -6.07 7.27 -0.11
C ASP A 123 -6.85 6.05 0.38
N HIS A 124 -6.33 4.85 0.15
CA HIS A 124 -6.94 3.64 0.68
C HIS A 124 -6.98 3.66 2.22
N ALA A 125 -8.05 3.12 2.81
CA ALA A 125 -8.26 3.15 4.26
C ALA A 125 -7.09 2.56 5.06
N THR A 126 -6.47 1.48 4.55
CA THR A 126 -5.30 0.82 5.16
C THR A 126 -4.07 1.71 5.11
N THR A 127 -3.69 2.20 3.92
CA THR A 127 -2.52 3.05 3.71
C THR A 127 -2.62 4.35 4.51
N SER A 128 -3.78 5.04 4.45
CA SER A 128 -3.98 6.28 5.20
C SER A 128 -3.94 6.06 6.73
N THR A 129 -4.31 4.87 7.23
CA THR A 129 -4.21 4.54 8.64
C THR A 129 -2.77 4.20 9.03
N CYS A 130 -2.01 3.47 8.21
CA CYS A 130 -0.57 3.26 8.41
C CYS A 130 0.18 4.60 8.46
N LEU A 131 -0.08 5.50 7.51
CA LEU A 131 0.52 6.85 7.49
C LEU A 131 0.24 7.62 8.80
N ARG A 132 -0.96 7.49 9.38
CA ARG A 132 -1.27 8.12 10.69
C ARG A 132 -0.42 7.52 11.80
N PHE A 133 -0.23 6.21 11.84
CA PHE A 133 0.63 5.56 12.83
C PHE A 133 2.11 5.94 12.64
N ILE A 134 2.58 6.10 11.40
CA ILE A 134 3.93 6.58 11.11
C ILE A 134 4.11 8.02 11.61
N CYS A 135 3.14 8.92 11.39
CA CYS A 135 3.17 10.27 11.94
C CYS A 135 3.22 10.27 13.48
N ASP A 136 2.41 9.42 14.12
CA ASP A 136 2.37 9.30 15.58
C ASP A 136 3.72 8.75 16.11
N ALA A 137 4.32 7.75 15.45
CA ALA A 137 5.63 7.19 15.77
C ALA A 137 6.77 8.22 15.59
N ALA A 138 6.78 8.95 14.47
CA ALA A 138 7.75 10.01 14.23
C ALA A 138 7.69 11.11 15.29
N LYS A 139 6.47 11.50 15.70
CA LYS A 139 6.28 12.48 16.76
C LYS A 139 6.90 12.05 18.10
N SER A 140 6.79 10.77 18.44
CA SER A 140 7.38 10.23 19.70
C SER A 140 8.89 10.07 19.62
N ARG A 141 9.47 10.00 18.41
CA ARG A 141 10.90 9.77 18.14
C ARG A 141 11.67 11.03 17.71
N ARG A 142 11.12 12.21 17.81
CA ARG A 142 11.73 13.48 17.33
C ARG A 142 13.16 13.77 17.82
N LYS A 143 13.57 13.15 18.92
CA LYS A 143 14.87 13.39 19.58
C LYS A 143 15.79 12.16 19.51
N THR A 144 15.39 11.13 18.80
CA THR A 144 16.14 9.88 18.69
C THR A 144 16.30 9.50 17.24
N SER A 145 17.46 8.92 16.91
CA SER A 145 17.65 8.21 15.63
C SER A 145 16.69 7.03 15.56
N TRP A 146 16.09 6.81 14.40
CA TRP A 146 15.21 5.68 14.16
C TRP A 146 15.17 5.28 12.69
N SER A 147 14.85 4.03 12.45
CA SER A 147 14.72 3.43 11.12
C SER A 147 13.37 2.75 10.94
N MET A 148 12.98 2.53 9.70
CA MET A 148 11.75 1.85 9.34
C MET A 148 11.98 0.73 8.36
N THR A 149 11.20 -0.35 8.51
CA THR A 149 11.10 -1.43 7.50
C THR A 149 9.67 -1.50 6.99
N ASP A 150 9.51 -1.43 5.65
CA ASP A 150 8.23 -1.45 4.92
C ASP A 150 8.12 -2.75 4.12
N ILE A 151 7.33 -3.70 4.60
CA ILE A 151 7.21 -5.04 4.04
C ILE A 151 6.00 -5.08 3.09
N GLY A 152 6.25 -5.37 1.80
CA GLY A 152 5.24 -5.25 0.75
C GLY A 152 4.93 -3.78 0.47
N CYS A 153 5.95 -3.04 0.07
CA CYS A 153 5.95 -1.58 0.08
C CYS A 153 5.10 -0.94 -1.04
N GLY A 154 4.77 -1.68 -2.11
CA GLY A 154 4.05 -1.14 -3.26
C GLY A 154 4.71 0.13 -3.82
N THR A 155 4.04 1.28 -3.73
CA THR A 155 4.59 2.58 -4.15
C THR A 155 5.69 3.13 -3.26
N ALA A 156 6.05 2.47 -2.16
CA ALA A 156 6.94 2.89 -1.08
C ALA A 156 6.50 4.19 -0.36
N VAL A 157 5.21 4.55 -0.44
CA VAL A 157 4.71 5.78 0.20
C VAL A 157 4.91 5.78 1.72
N LEU A 158 4.83 4.61 2.37
CA LEU A 158 4.99 4.48 3.82
C LEU A 158 6.45 4.70 4.23
N ALA A 159 7.39 4.06 3.55
CA ALA A 159 8.84 4.26 3.76
C ALA A 159 9.26 5.70 3.51
N MET A 160 8.83 6.29 2.38
CA MET A 160 9.13 7.69 2.09
C MET A 160 8.51 8.66 3.11
N ALA A 161 7.31 8.36 3.61
CA ALA A 161 6.70 9.15 4.67
C ALA A 161 7.54 9.13 5.95
N ALA A 162 8.05 7.96 6.35
CA ALA A 162 8.92 7.84 7.51
C ALA A 162 10.20 8.68 7.37
N LEU A 163 10.87 8.61 6.21
CA LEU A 163 12.07 9.41 5.92
C LEU A 163 11.79 10.91 5.97
N LYS A 164 10.70 11.37 5.33
CA LYS A 164 10.31 12.79 5.37
C LYS A 164 9.90 13.28 6.78
N LEU A 165 9.58 12.36 7.67
CA LEU A 165 9.23 12.63 9.07
C LEU A 165 10.40 12.41 10.04
N GLY A 166 11.61 12.16 9.53
CA GLY A 166 12.83 12.11 10.33
C GLY A 166 13.35 10.72 10.65
N ALA A 167 12.90 9.67 9.96
CA ALA A 167 13.65 8.42 9.94
C ALA A 167 15.00 8.65 9.22
N GLU A 168 16.08 8.13 9.76
CA GLU A 168 17.41 8.25 9.13
C GLU A 168 17.56 7.31 7.95
N HIS A 169 16.98 6.13 8.07
CA HIS A 169 17.03 5.10 7.05
C HIS A 169 15.70 4.33 6.99
N ALA A 170 15.38 3.84 5.80
CA ALA A 170 14.28 2.90 5.60
C ALA A 170 14.72 1.73 4.71
N THR A 171 14.23 0.55 5.02
CA THR A 171 14.29 -0.64 4.15
C THR A 171 12.90 -0.92 3.63
N ALA A 172 12.76 -1.13 2.32
CA ALA A 172 11.47 -1.41 1.71
C ALA A 172 11.63 -2.43 0.58
N PHE A 173 10.70 -3.37 0.49
CA PHE A 173 10.72 -4.35 -0.58
C PHE A 173 9.30 -4.79 -0.95
N ASP A 174 9.18 -5.30 -2.16
CA ASP A 174 7.96 -5.93 -2.67
C ASP A 174 8.34 -7.14 -3.52
N PHE A 175 7.47 -8.15 -3.58
CA PHE A 175 7.70 -9.31 -4.45
C PHE A 175 7.49 -8.97 -5.93
N ASP A 176 6.73 -7.91 -6.23
CA ASP A 176 6.42 -7.46 -7.57
C ASP A 176 7.50 -6.49 -8.11
N PRO A 177 8.29 -6.89 -9.14
CA PRO A 177 9.28 -5.99 -9.75
C PRO A 177 8.67 -4.70 -10.29
N MET A 178 7.42 -4.72 -10.77
CA MET A 178 6.74 -3.52 -11.26
C MET A 178 6.43 -2.53 -10.12
N ALA A 179 6.08 -3.03 -8.93
CA ALA A 179 5.90 -2.18 -7.75
C ALA A 179 7.21 -1.48 -7.38
N ILE A 180 8.35 -2.21 -7.43
CA ILE A 180 9.68 -1.65 -7.15
C ILE A 180 10.09 -0.61 -8.20
N GLU A 181 9.76 -0.78 -9.47
CA GLU A 181 10.01 0.23 -10.50
C GLU A 181 9.22 1.51 -10.22
N VAL A 182 7.93 1.40 -9.90
CA VAL A 182 7.09 2.54 -9.50
C VAL A 182 7.64 3.21 -8.24
N ALA A 183 8.06 2.43 -7.24
CA ALA A 183 8.67 2.95 -6.01
C ALA A 183 9.96 3.74 -6.28
N ARG A 184 10.83 3.27 -7.19
CA ARG A 184 12.05 4.00 -7.62
C ARG A 184 11.72 5.35 -8.26
N HIS A 185 10.71 5.39 -9.14
CA HIS A 185 10.26 6.66 -9.72
C HIS A 185 9.73 7.61 -8.64
N ASN A 186 9.02 7.09 -7.65
CA ASN A 186 8.53 7.88 -6.53
C ASN A 186 9.65 8.39 -5.62
N MET A 187 10.72 7.61 -5.40
CA MET A 187 11.92 8.06 -4.69
C MET A 187 12.52 9.30 -5.35
N VAL A 188 12.79 9.22 -6.67
CA VAL A 188 13.34 10.35 -7.44
C VAL A 188 12.44 11.57 -7.34
N ARG A 189 11.14 11.39 -7.55
CA ARG A 189 10.12 12.46 -7.50
C ARG A 189 10.07 13.17 -6.14
N ASN A 190 10.32 12.44 -5.07
CA ASN A 190 10.30 12.98 -3.72
C ASN A 190 11.70 13.32 -3.16
N ALA A 191 12.73 13.30 -3.97
CA ALA A 191 14.11 13.53 -3.55
C ALA A 191 14.48 12.67 -2.33
N VAL A 192 14.26 11.37 -2.44
CA VAL A 192 14.73 10.34 -1.54
C VAL A 192 15.87 9.60 -2.24
N THR A 193 17.02 9.48 -1.57
CA THR A 193 18.21 8.89 -2.16
C THR A 193 18.36 7.40 -1.84
N ALA A 194 19.23 6.70 -2.58
CA ALA A 194 19.50 5.29 -2.34
C ALA A 194 20.21 5.03 -0.99
N GLU A 195 20.91 6.04 -0.45
CA GLU A 195 21.52 5.95 0.87
C GLU A 195 20.48 6.04 1.99
N GLN A 196 19.32 6.65 1.72
CA GLN A 196 18.23 6.77 2.69
C GLN A 196 17.25 5.62 2.62
N LEU A 197 17.02 5.04 1.43
CA LEU A 197 16.05 3.98 1.21
C LEU A 197 16.66 2.81 0.45
N ASP A 198 16.83 1.72 1.18
CA ASP A 198 17.11 0.40 0.61
C ASP A 198 15.85 -0.13 -0.06
N LEU A 199 15.86 -0.25 -1.39
CA LEU A 199 14.68 -0.66 -2.17
C LEU A 199 15.03 -1.79 -3.13
N PHE A 200 14.40 -2.97 -2.94
CA PHE A 200 14.70 -4.18 -3.71
C PHE A 200 13.46 -5.06 -3.92
N VAL A 201 13.59 -6.02 -4.87
CA VAL A 201 12.59 -7.06 -5.10
C VAL A 201 12.90 -8.24 -4.19
N GLU A 202 11.92 -8.67 -3.39
CA GLU A 202 12.09 -9.84 -2.51
C GLU A 202 10.74 -10.43 -2.11
N ASP A 203 10.69 -11.74 -1.91
CA ASP A 203 9.54 -12.42 -1.30
C ASP A 203 9.68 -12.42 0.21
N VAL A 204 8.65 -11.96 0.92
CA VAL A 204 8.64 -11.92 2.39
C VAL A 204 8.91 -13.29 3.01
N PHE A 205 8.53 -14.38 2.35
CA PHE A 205 8.73 -15.73 2.87
C PHE A 205 10.18 -16.22 2.77
N GLU A 206 10.94 -15.69 1.82
CA GLU A 206 12.35 -16.03 1.60
C GLU A 206 13.31 -15.04 2.25
N TRP A 207 12.81 -13.83 2.56
CA TRP A 207 13.61 -12.73 3.07
C TRP A 207 14.16 -13.00 4.47
N LYS A 208 15.45 -12.73 4.62
CA LYS A 208 16.19 -12.80 5.90
C LYS A 208 16.87 -11.46 6.14
N PRO A 209 16.30 -10.59 7.00
CA PRO A 209 16.86 -9.27 7.22
C PRO A 209 18.25 -9.34 7.86
N SER A 210 19.17 -8.52 7.36
CA SER A 210 20.42 -8.19 8.07
C SER A 210 20.10 -7.23 9.23
N GLU A 211 21.05 -7.03 10.15
CA GLU A 211 20.89 -6.06 11.25
C GLU A 211 20.59 -4.65 10.75
N SER A 212 21.21 -4.22 9.64
CA SER A 212 20.99 -2.91 9.04
C SER A 212 19.59 -2.74 8.44
N GLN A 213 18.91 -3.84 8.12
CA GLN A 213 17.56 -3.86 7.57
C GLN A 213 16.47 -3.94 8.65
N GLN A 214 16.84 -4.13 9.91
CA GLN A 214 15.89 -4.08 11.02
C GLN A 214 15.45 -2.65 11.30
N GLY A 215 14.15 -2.50 11.62
CA GLY A 215 13.55 -1.20 11.90
C GLY A 215 13.14 -1.01 13.36
N ASP A 216 13.16 0.25 13.82
CA ASP A 216 12.53 0.69 15.07
C ASP A 216 11.01 0.78 14.91
N LEU A 217 10.56 0.87 13.66
CA LEU A 217 9.18 0.74 13.23
C LEU A 217 9.12 -0.22 12.05
N VAL A 218 8.38 -1.31 12.19
CA VAL A 218 8.09 -2.23 11.08
C VAL A 218 6.64 -2.06 10.66
N VAL A 219 6.42 -1.93 9.36
CA VAL A 219 5.06 -1.83 8.79
C VAL A 219 4.86 -2.92 7.75
N ALA A 220 3.73 -3.62 7.82
CA ALA A 220 3.31 -4.61 6.82
C ALA A 220 1.84 -4.38 6.48
N ASN A 221 1.58 -3.80 5.31
CA ASN A 221 0.22 -3.57 4.80
C ASN A 221 -0.14 -4.66 3.79
N LEU A 222 -0.31 -5.88 4.26
CA LEU A 222 -0.47 -7.11 3.49
C LEU A 222 -1.82 -7.78 3.79
N PHE A 223 -2.24 -8.69 2.92
CA PHE A 223 -3.42 -9.51 3.19
C PHE A 223 -3.22 -10.42 4.41
N SER A 224 -4.31 -10.68 5.14
CA SER A 224 -4.34 -11.52 6.33
C SER A 224 -3.63 -12.86 6.15
N THR A 225 -3.86 -13.54 5.02
CA THR A 225 -3.27 -14.86 4.73
C THR A 225 -1.74 -14.81 4.57
N ILE A 226 -1.21 -13.68 4.07
CA ILE A 226 0.24 -13.45 3.96
C ILE A 226 0.81 -13.12 5.34
N LEU A 227 0.18 -12.18 6.07
CA LEU A 227 0.62 -11.77 7.41
C LEU A 227 0.76 -12.96 8.35
N GLN A 228 -0.26 -13.85 8.39
CA GLN A 228 -0.27 -15.02 9.28
C GLN A 228 0.94 -15.94 9.07
N LYS A 229 1.42 -16.05 7.82
CA LYS A 229 2.60 -16.87 7.46
C LYS A 229 3.92 -16.12 7.62
N ALA A 230 3.91 -14.79 7.48
CA ALA A 230 5.10 -13.95 7.47
C ALA A 230 5.49 -13.41 8.86
N PHE A 231 4.76 -13.72 9.93
CA PHE A 231 5.11 -13.22 11.27
C PHE A 231 6.54 -13.55 11.71
N PRO A 232 7.13 -14.72 11.41
CA PRO A 232 8.55 -14.96 11.73
C PRO A 232 9.49 -13.95 11.08
N GLN A 233 9.30 -13.63 9.79
CA GLN A 233 10.11 -12.66 9.04
C GLN A 233 9.86 -11.23 9.51
N ILE A 234 8.60 -10.89 9.80
CA ILE A 234 8.21 -9.59 10.36
C ILE A 234 8.91 -9.37 11.71
N ILE A 235 8.95 -10.38 12.59
CA ILE A 235 9.63 -10.30 13.87
C ILE A 235 11.15 -10.18 13.69
N ALA A 236 11.73 -10.94 12.76
CA ALA A 236 13.15 -10.84 12.45
C ALA A 236 13.56 -9.44 11.96
N ALA A 237 12.63 -8.71 11.33
CA ALA A 237 12.83 -7.33 10.89
C ALA A 237 12.71 -6.28 12.03
N MET A 238 12.28 -6.69 13.21
CA MET A 238 12.09 -5.79 14.35
C MET A 238 13.37 -5.67 15.19
N LYS A 239 13.84 -4.45 15.43
CA LYS A 239 14.81 -4.19 16.49
C LYS A 239 14.22 -4.47 17.86
N LYS A 240 15.07 -4.55 18.88
CA LYS A 240 14.62 -4.59 20.27
C LYS A 240 13.72 -3.38 20.57
N ASP A 241 12.57 -3.62 21.19
CA ASP A 241 11.54 -2.60 21.52
C ASP A 241 10.92 -1.90 20.29
N ALA A 242 11.06 -2.46 19.10
CA ALA A 242 10.45 -1.92 17.90
C ALA A 242 8.91 -1.94 17.97
N ALA A 243 8.30 -0.94 17.35
CA ALA A 243 6.86 -0.93 17.10
C ALA A 243 6.53 -1.67 15.81
N LEU A 244 5.42 -2.39 15.80
CA LEU A 244 4.86 -3.06 14.63
C LEU A 244 3.52 -2.42 14.25
N VAL A 245 3.32 -2.19 12.96
CA VAL A 245 2.01 -1.82 12.39
C VAL A 245 1.66 -2.84 11.30
N ILE A 246 0.55 -3.55 11.48
CA ILE A 246 -0.01 -4.43 10.45
C ILE A 246 -1.32 -3.87 9.92
N SER A 247 -1.59 -4.06 8.64
CA SER A 247 -2.80 -3.60 7.95
C SER A 247 -3.12 -4.47 6.73
N GLY A 248 -4.20 -4.13 6.00
CA GLY A 248 -4.65 -4.95 4.88
C GLY A 248 -5.56 -6.12 5.30
N ILE A 249 -6.02 -6.11 6.54
CA ILE A 249 -6.79 -7.18 7.18
C ILE A 249 -8.28 -6.83 7.10
N LEU A 250 -9.10 -7.72 6.58
CA LEU A 250 -10.55 -7.58 6.68
C LEU A 250 -11.01 -7.76 8.14
N ALA A 251 -12.01 -7.00 8.55
CA ALA A 251 -12.54 -7.08 9.92
C ALA A 251 -13.03 -8.49 10.29
N SER A 252 -13.51 -9.27 9.31
CA SER A 252 -13.90 -10.68 9.48
C SER A 252 -12.72 -11.63 9.71
N GLN A 253 -11.50 -11.22 9.33
CA GLN A 253 -10.27 -12.02 9.45
C GLN A 253 -9.39 -11.57 10.63
N TRP A 254 -9.81 -10.54 11.37
CA TRP A 254 -9.00 -9.93 12.41
C TRP A 254 -8.64 -10.90 13.54
N GLU A 255 -9.64 -11.61 14.10
CA GLU A 255 -9.39 -12.49 15.24
C GLU A 255 -8.44 -13.64 14.88
N GLU A 256 -8.58 -14.21 13.69
CA GLU A 256 -7.66 -15.25 13.21
C GLU A 256 -6.24 -14.71 13.04
N THR A 257 -6.10 -13.52 12.42
CA THR A 257 -4.79 -12.88 12.23
C THR A 257 -4.15 -12.53 13.58
N LYS A 258 -4.93 -12.00 14.52
CA LYS A 258 -4.50 -11.67 15.86
C LYS A 258 -4.00 -12.91 16.61
N MET A 259 -4.77 -13.99 16.62
CA MET A 259 -4.38 -15.26 17.24
C MET A 259 -3.10 -15.84 16.63
N ALA A 260 -2.91 -15.71 15.31
CA ALA A 260 -1.67 -16.12 14.67
C ALA A 260 -0.48 -15.27 15.13
N ALA A 261 -0.63 -13.95 15.24
CA ALA A 261 0.39 -13.06 15.76
C ALA A 261 0.76 -13.35 17.22
N GLU A 262 -0.23 -13.59 18.08
CA GLU A 262 -0.05 -13.91 19.49
C GLU A 262 0.72 -15.20 19.70
N ARG A 263 0.57 -16.22 18.86
CA ARG A 263 1.38 -17.46 18.88
C ARG A 263 2.88 -17.19 18.67
N HIS A 264 3.22 -16.09 18.02
CA HIS A 264 4.59 -15.64 17.81
C HIS A 264 5.05 -14.59 18.83
N GLY A 265 4.29 -14.37 19.92
CA GLY A 265 4.64 -13.42 20.97
C GLY A 265 4.38 -11.96 20.62
N LEU A 266 3.61 -11.68 19.58
CA LEU A 266 3.18 -10.32 19.25
C LEU A 266 1.93 -9.94 20.05
N PHE A 267 1.81 -8.66 20.37
CA PHE A 267 0.60 -8.09 20.97
C PHE A 267 0.21 -6.79 20.26
N PHE A 268 -1.04 -6.39 20.36
CA PHE A 268 -1.56 -5.16 19.76
C PHE A 268 -2.18 -4.27 20.82
N GLU A 269 -1.60 -3.09 21.01
CA GLU A 269 -2.06 -2.06 21.98
C GLU A 269 -3.17 -1.17 21.40
N ARG A 270 -3.22 -1.08 20.05
CA ARG A 270 -4.18 -0.21 19.37
C ARG A 270 -4.67 -0.84 18.08
N VAL A 271 -5.98 -0.99 17.96
CA VAL A 271 -6.66 -1.51 16.77
C VAL A 271 -7.61 -0.44 16.22
N VAL A 272 -7.51 -0.15 14.94
CA VAL A 272 -8.33 0.84 14.23
C VAL A 272 -9.09 0.16 13.11
N LYS A 273 -10.42 0.25 13.15
CA LYS A 273 -11.31 -0.19 12.07
C LYS A 273 -11.71 1.01 11.21
N ARG A 274 -11.48 0.92 9.90
CA ARG A 274 -11.96 1.91 8.91
C ARG A 274 -12.69 1.19 7.79
N GLY A 275 -14.02 1.37 7.74
CA GLY A 275 -14.89 0.57 6.88
C GLY A 275 -14.77 -0.91 7.21
N LYS A 276 -14.39 -1.72 6.25
CA LYS A 276 -14.17 -3.16 6.41
C LYS A 276 -12.74 -3.56 6.82
N TRP A 277 -11.81 -2.59 6.91
CA TRP A 277 -10.39 -2.82 7.12
C TRP A 277 -9.95 -2.58 8.55
N ILE A 278 -9.04 -3.43 9.01
CA ILE A 278 -8.34 -3.30 10.30
C ILE A 278 -6.89 -2.89 10.04
N THR A 279 -6.41 -1.97 10.87
CA THR A 279 -5.00 -1.67 11.06
C THR A 279 -4.70 -1.76 12.54
N ALA A 280 -3.67 -2.50 12.92
CA ALA A 280 -3.29 -2.69 14.31
C ALA A 280 -1.85 -2.27 14.55
N LYS A 281 -1.59 -1.66 15.71
CA LYS A 281 -0.26 -1.29 16.19
C LYS A 281 0.04 -2.05 17.47
N GLY A 282 1.27 -2.54 17.59
CA GLY A 282 1.75 -3.29 18.74
C GLY A 282 3.25 -3.50 18.72
N GLY A 283 3.70 -4.66 19.19
CA GLY A 283 5.11 -5.05 19.24
C GLY A 283 5.26 -6.45 19.83
N MET A 284 6.48 -6.76 20.30
CA MET A 284 6.74 -7.99 21.03
C MET A 284 6.21 -7.88 22.46
N ALA A 285 5.56 -8.94 22.94
CA ALA A 285 5.21 -9.05 24.36
C ALA A 285 6.48 -9.07 25.20
N ARG A 286 6.46 -8.34 26.30
CA ARG A 286 7.61 -8.27 27.25
C ARG A 286 7.66 -9.50 28.13
#